data_80a258482ceeaeff62a3a28581175a73
#
_entry.id   80a258482ceeaeff62a3a28581175a73
#
_cell.length_a   1.000
_cell.length_b   1.000
_cell.length_c   1.000
_cell.angle_alpha   90.00
_cell.angle_beta   90.00
_cell.angle_gamma   90.00
#
_symmetry.space_group_name_H-M   'P 1'
#
loop_
_entity.id
_entity.type
_entity.pdbx_description
1 polymer ?
#
loop_
_entity_poly.entity_id
_entity_poly.type
_entity_poly.pdbx_seq_one_letter_code
_entity_poly.pdbx_strand_id
1 'polypeptide(L)'
;MSELSDIARAPSRVGTGWGFAVMLLGMLAIMAPFVSGVAVATMVALLITAAGLTMTVYAFKAGSFGKGLLQLLFGGITILCGVVMLSAPVLSMFTLTGILLVYFFVDGIFTIVAGIRGKGTPGWGWMTVSGIASIVLAVILWRQWPISGEYVIGLLVGIRLIFTGWSIAMLGMLGDATVDAIEDAVEEAADSAS
;
A
#
# COMPACT_ATOMS: atom_id res chain seq x y z
N MET A 1 11.68 -3.06 -38.36
CA MET A 1 12.09 -3.70 -37.11
C MET A 1 12.34 -2.67 -35.99
N SER A 2 12.95 -1.53 -36.31
CA SER A 2 13.19 -0.43 -35.35
C SER A 2 11.90 0.13 -34.68
N GLU A 3 10.81 0.21 -35.42
CA GLU A 3 9.52 0.70 -34.84
C GLU A 3 8.91 -0.28 -33.79
N LEU A 4 9.11 -1.58 -33.94
CA LEU A 4 8.61 -2.56 -32.97
C LEU A 4 9.41 -2.55 -31.67
N SER A 5 10.73 -2.35 -31.76
CA SER A 5 11.59 -2.20 -30.59
C SER A 5 11.31 -0.90 -29.85
N ASP A 6 11.04 0.20 -30.55
CA ASP A 6 10.67 1.48 -29.94
C ASP A 6 9.35 1.41 -29.20
N ILE A 7 8.35 0.70 -29.76
CA ILE A 7 7.05 0.49 -29.10
C ILE A 7 7.19 -0.39 -27.84
N ALA A 8 8.08 -1.38 -27.87
CA ALA A 8 8.32 -2.27 -26.72
C ALA A 8 9.15 -1.59 -25.62
N ARG A 9 10.08 -0.71 -25.98
CA ARG A 9 10.94 0.03 -25.02
C ARG A 9 10.25 1.21 -24.34
N ALA A 10 9.27 1.83 -24.99
CA ALA A 10 8.56 2.99 -24.44
C ALA A 10 7.89 2.70 -23.09
N PRO A 11 7.14 1.59 -22.87
CA PRO A 11 6.52 1.30 -21.58
C PRO A 11 7.54 0.93 -20.49
N SER A 12 8.69 0.33 -20.82
CA SER A 12 9.70 -0.07 -19.83
C SER A 12 10.49 1.12 -19.28
N ARG A 13 10.94 2.06 -20.14
CA ARG A 13 11.59 3.31 -19.72
C ARG A 13 10.66 4.20 -18.89
N VAL A 14 9.39 4.26 -19.28
CA VAL A 14 8.37 4.97 -18.49
C VAL A 14 8.19 4.28 -17.13
N GLY A 15 8.16 2.95 -17.06
CA GLY A 15 8.08 2.19 -15.81
C GLY A 15 9.24 2.46 -14.88
N THR A 16 10.47 2.43 -15.39
CA THR A 16 11.68 2.73 -14.62
C THR A 16 11.66 4.17 -14.08
N GLY A 17 11.29 5.15 -14.90
CA GLY A 17 11.17 6.54 -14.49
C GLY A 17 10.11 6.74 -13.39
N TRP A 18 8.95 6.10 -13.50
CA TRP A 18 7.92 6.11 -12.48
C TRP A 18 8.39 5.44 -11.18
N GLY A 19 9.16 4.36 -11.26
CA GLY A 19 9.76 3.70 -10.10
C GLY A 19 10.67 4.65 -9.32
N PHE A 20 11.55 5.38 -9.98
CA PHE A 20 12.39 6.39 -9.34
C PHE A 20 11.60 7.57 -8.77
N ALA A 21 10.56 8.04 -9.46
CA ALA A 21 9.69 9.10 -8.96
C ALA A 21 8.97 8.67 -7.66
N VAL A 22 8.47 7.43 -7.60
CA VAL A 22 7.83 6.87 -6.40
C VAL A 22 8.86 6.71 -5.25
N MET A 23 10.10 6.29 -5.53
CA MET A 23 11.17 6.25 -4.52
C MET A 23 11.48 7.63 -3.95
N LEU A 24 11.57 8.65 -4.81
CA LEU A 24 11.79 10.05 -4.39
C LEU A 24 10.64 10.54 -3.49
N LEU A 25 9.39 10.25 -3.86
CA LEU A 25 8.24 10.55 -3.02
C LEU A 25 8.31 9.82 -1.67
N GLY A 26 8.79 8.58 -1.64
CA GLY A 26 9.02 7.83 -0.42
C GLY A 26 10.09 8.47 0.48
N MET A 27 11.20 8.95 -0.10
CA MET A 27 12.22 9.69 0.65
C MET A 27 11.67 11.00 1.22
N LEU A 28 10.93 11.77 0.44
CA LEU A 28 10.28 13.00 0.89
C LEU A 28 9.28 12.71 2.03
N ALA A 29 8.54 11.61 1.95
CA ALA A 29 7.61 11.20 2.99
C ALA A 29 8.31 10.85 4.31
N ILE A 30 9.53 10.27 4.26
CA ILE A 30 10.35 10.00 5.45
C ILE A 30 10.97 11.28 6.00
N MET A 31 11.35 12.24 5.15
CA MET A 31 11.92 13.52 5.58
C MET A 31 10.87 14.43 6.23
N ALA A 32 9.60 14.32 5.84
CA ALA A 32 8.49 15.09 6.38
C ALA A 32 7.33 14.16 6.83
N PRO A 33 7.53 13.32 7.85
CA PRO A 33 6.58 12.27 8.20
C PRO A 33 5.25 12.82 8.72
N PHE A 34 5.24 13.97 9.36
CA PHE A 34 4.01 14.65 9.77
C PHE A 34 3.16 15.06 8.56
N VAL A 35 3.78 15.70 7.56
CA VAL A 35 3.08 16.16 6.35
C VAL A 35 2.52 14.97 5.56
N SER A 36 3.32 13.94 5.37
CA SER A 36 2.89 12.71 4.68
C SER A 36 1.79 11.98 5.45
N GLY A 37 1.87 11.95 6.79
CA GLY A 37 0.83 11.38 7.65
C GLY A 37 -0.50 12.13 7.53
N VAL A 38 -0.49 13.46 7.56
CA VAL A 38 -1.68 14.29 7.32
C VAL A 38 -2.26 14.03 5.94
N ALA A 39 -1.42 13.98 4.91
CA ALA A 39 -1.87 13.71 3.54
C ALA A 39 -2.57 12.34 3.44
N VAL A 40 -1.98 11.30 4.04
CA VAL A 40 -2.58 9.95 4.07
C VAL A 40 -3.89 9.94 4.86
N ALA A 41 -3.94 10.57 6.05
CA ALA A 41 -5.15 10.65 6.85
C ALA A 41 -6.29 11.35 6.08
N THR A 42 -5.97 12.43 5.38
CA THR A 42 -6.93 13.15 4.53
C THR A 42 -7.42 12.28 3.36
N MET A 43 -6.50 11.55 2.71
CA MET A 43 -6.84 10.65 1.62
C MET A 43 -7.75 9.50 2.08
N VAL A 44 -7.46 8.92 3.23
CA VAL A 44 -8.29 7.88 3.85
C VAL A 44 -9.66 8.44 4.21
N ALA A 45 -9.74 9.64 4.78
CA ALA A 45 -11.00 10.30 5.13
C ALA A 45 -11.88 10.57 3.88
N LEU A 46 -11.28 11.00 2.77
CA LEU A 46 -11.96 11.16 1.48
C LEU A 46 -12.51 9.82 0.96
N LEU A 47 -11.70 8.77 1.01
CA LEU A 47 -12.12 7.43 0.59
C LEU A 47 -13.27 6.88 1.44
N ILE A 48 -13.22 7.07 2.77
CA ILE A 48 -14.27 6.67 3.68
C ILE A 48 -15.56 7.46 3.38
N THR A 49 -15.45 8.77 3.15
CA THR A 49 -16.62 9.60 2.78
C THR A 49 -17.23 9.14 1.46
N ALA A 50 -16.41 8.89 0.44
CA ALA A 50 -16.87 8.38 -0.84
C ALA A 50 -17.52 6.99 -0.74
N ALA A 51 -16.95 6.10 0.08
CA ALA A 51 -17.53 4.78 0.35
C ALA A 51 -18.90 4.90 1.04
N GLY A 52 -19.04 5.78 2.03
CA GLY A 52 -20.31 6.05 2.70
C GLY A 52 -21.37 6.62 1.75
N LEU A 53 -20.98 7.54 0.87
CA LEU A 53 -21.85 8.06 -0.20
C LEU A 53 -22.33 6.94 -1.12
N THR A 54 -21.41 6.07 -1.55
CA THR A 54 -21.72 4.92 -2.40
C THR A 54 -22.70 3.98 -1.70
N MET A 55 -22.47 3.64 -0.43
CA MET A 55 -23.40 2.83 0.37
C MET A 55 -24.79 3.47 0.46
N THR A 56 -24.85 4.78 0.68
CA THR A 56 -26.11 5.53 0.76
C THR A 56 -26.87 5.50 -0.56
N VAL A 57 -26.19 5.66 -1.70
CA VAL A 57 -26.80 5.55 -3.02
C VAL A 57 -27.35 4.13 -3.28
N TYR A 58 -26.61 3.10 -2.90
CA TYR A 58 -27.07 1.72 -3.04
C TYR A 58 -28.23 1.36 -2.08
N ALA A 59 -28.37 2.06 -0.97
CA ALA A 59 -29.51 1.86 -0.06
C ALA A 59 -30.86 2.10 -0.75
N PHE A 60 -30.94 3.07 -1.66
CA PHE A 60 -32.16 3.37 -2.44
C PHE A 60 -32.44 2.33 -3.54
N LYS A 61 -31.45 1.50 -3.89
CA LYS A 61 -31.60 0.41 -4.88
C LYS A 61 -31.82 -0.95 -4.20
N ALA A 62 -31.87 -0.99 -2.86
CA ALA A 62 -32.04 -2.23 -2.12
C ALA A 62 -33.43 -2.84 -2.36
N GLY A 63 -33.51 -4.10 -2.76
CA GLY A 63 -34.77 -4.79 -3.06
C GLY A 63 -35.61 -5.14 -1.82
N SER A 64 -35.24 -4.69 -0.61
CA SER A 64 -35.93 -4.92 0.65
C SER A 64 -35.75 -3.74 1.58
N PHE A 65 -36.84 -3.30 2.21
CA PHE A 65 -36.85 -2.17 3.14
C PHE A 65 -35.84 -2.33 4.29
N GLY A 66 -35.75 -3.51 4.89
CA GLY A 66 -34.80 -3.77 5.97
C GLY A 66 -33.34 -3.67 5.54
N LYS A 67 -33.00 -4.19 4.36
CA LYS A 67 -31.64 -4.07 3.78
C LYS A 67 -31.32 -2.61 3.43
N GLY A 68 -32.25 -1.88 2.84
CA GLY A 68 -32.10 -0.47 2.49
C GLY A 68 -31.84 0.39 3.73
N LEU A 69 -32.62 0.18 4.80
CA LEU A 69 -32.48 0.91 6.06
C LEU A 69 -31.12 0.66 6.73
N LEU A 70 -30.69 -0.60 6.81
CA LEU A 70 -29.37 -0.94 7.36
C LEU A 70 -28.26 -0.29 6.55
N GLN A 71 -28.34 -0.34 5.22
CA GLN A 71 -27.34 0.23 4.32
C GLN A 71 -27.30 1.76 4.41
N LEU A 72 -28.46 2.41 4.60
CA LEU A 72 -28.56 3.85 4.84
C LEU A 72 -27.92 4.24 6.17
N LEU A 73 -28.19 3.50 7.25
CA LEU A 73 -27.59 3.73 8.57
C LEU A 73 -26.07 3.59 8.53
N PHE A 74 -25.56 2.49 7.99
CA PHE A 74 -24.11 2.27 7.87
C PHE A 74 -23.47 3.29 6.93
N GLY A 75 -24.10 3.63 5.80
CA GLY A 75 -23.64 4.67 4.88
C GLY A 75 -23.57 6.03 5.56
N GLY A 76 -24.62 6.42 6.31
CA GLY A 76 -24.66 7.68 7.06
C GLY A 76 -23.58 7.76 8.14
N ILE A 77 -23.39 6.69 8.93
CA ILE A 77 -22.32 6.61 9.93
C ILE A 77 -20.95 6.72 9.26
N THR A 78 -20.75 6.03 8.13
CA THR A 78 -19.49 6.06 7.38
C THR A 78 -19.18 7.45 6.83
N ILE A 79 -20.19 8.17 6.30
CA ILE A 79 -20.04 9.56 5.87
C ILE A 79 -19.66 10.45 7.05
N LEU A 80 -20.37 10.31 8.17
CA LEU A 80 -20.12 11.09 9.38
C LEU A 80 -18.68 10.88 9.87
N CYS A 81 -18.22 9.63 9.95
CA CYS A 81 -16.84 9.31 10.29
C CYS A 81 -15.84 9.97 9.33
N GLY A 82 -16.05 9.89 8.02
CA GLY A 82 -15.19 10.50 7.01
C GLY A 82 -15.13 12.02 7.15
N VAL A 83 -16.27 12.68 7.35
CA VAL A 83 -16.34 14.13 7.54
C VAL A 83 -15.64 14.57 8.83
N VAL A 84 -15.84 13.85 9.94
CA VAL A 84 -15.13 14.12 11.21
C VAL A 84 -13.61 13.98 11.02
N MET A 85 -13.18 12.94 10.30
CA MET A 85 -11.76 12.76 9.98
C MET A 85 -11.20 13.90 9.11
N LEU A 86 -11.96 14.43 8.16
CA LEU A 86 -11.57 15.59 7.36
C LEU A 86 -11.46 16.87 8.19
N SER A 87 -12.30 17.03 9.18
CA SER A 87 -12.34 18.22 10.06
C SER A 87 -11.15 18.26 11.02
N ALA A 88 -10.59 17.10 11.39
CA ALA A 88 -9.50 16.98 12.35
C ALA A 88 -8.44 15.97 11.88
N PRO A 89 -7.62 16.30 10.87
CA PRO A 89 -6.69 15.34 10.25
C PRO A 89 -5.61 14.85 11.22
N VAL A 90 -5.18 15.66 12.18
CA VAL A 90 -4.21 15.26 13.21
C VAL A 90 -4.82 14.20 14.15
N LEU A 91 -6.06 14.41 14.59
CA LEU A 91 -6.78 13.42 15.40
C LEU A 91 -7.01 12.12 14.64
N SER A 92 -7.23 12.23 13.33
CA SER A 92 -7.37 11.08 12.43
C SER A 92 -6.09 10.26 12.35
N MET A 93 -4.92 10.90 12.34
CA MET A 93 -3.62 10.20 12.40
C MET A 93 -3.49 9.38 13.69
N PHE A 94 -3.87 9.93 14.85
CA PHE A 94 -3.86 9.19 16.11
C PHE A 94 -4.79 7.98 16.07
N THR A 95 -5.99 8.16 15.54
CA THR A 95 -6.99 7.09 15.39
C THR A 95 -6.47 5.99 14.45
N LEU A 96 -5.95 6.37 13.28
CA LEU A 96 -5.37 5.42 12.32
C LEU A 96 -4.17 4.66 12.91
N THR A 97 -3.31 5.33 13.66
CA THR A 97 -2.18 4.69 14.35
C THR A 97 -2.67 3.73 15.42
N GLY A 98 -3.74 4.06 16.16
CA GLY A 98 -4.37 3.15 17.11
C GLY A 98 -4.93 1.90 16.46
N ILE A 99 -5.60 2.05 15.31
CA ILE A 99 -6.08 0.91 14.50
C ILE A 99 -4.92 0.05 14.01
N LEU A 100 -3.85 0.68 13.54
CA LEU A 100 -2.65 0.00 13.06
C LEU A 100 -1.96 -0.78 14.18
N LEU A 101 -1.91 -0.24 15.38
CA LEU A 101 -1.40 -0.89 16.58
C LEU A 101 -2.16 -2.18 16.88
N VAL A 102 -3.50 -2.11 16.92
CA VAL A 102 -4.34 -3.27 17.13
C VAL A 102 -4.16 -4.29 16.01
N TYR A 103 -4.07 -3.82 14.77
CA TYR A 103 -3.80 -4.66 13.62
C TYR A 103 -2.48 -5.43 13.76
N PHE A 104 -1.36 -4.77 14.04
CA PHE A 104 -0.06 -5.43 14.21
C PHE A 104 -0.03 -6.40 15.38
N PHE A 105 -0.74 -6.08 16.46
CA PHE A 105 -0.83 -6.97 17.60
C PHE A 105 -1.58 -8.26 17.25
N VAL A 106 -2.75 -8.14 16.63
CA VAL A 106 -3.57 -9.27 16.21
C VAL A 106 -2.86 -10.08 15.11
N ASP A 107 -2.34 -9.40 14.08
CA ASP A 107 -1.59 -10.03 12.98
C ASP A 107 -0.38 -10.79 13.51
N GLY A 108 0.39 -10.20 14.42
CA GLY A 108 1.54 -10.84 15.04
C GLY A 108 1.17 -12.13 15.77
N ILE A 109 0.08 -12.15 16.54
CA ILE A 109 -0.40 -13.36 17.22
C ILE A 109 -0.76 -14.44 16.18
N PHE A 110 -1.57 -14.10 15.17
CA PHE A 110 -1.97 -15.05 14.14
C PHE A 110 -0.79 -15.59 13.35
N THR A 111 0.16 -14.73 13.01
CA THR A 111 1.36 -15.11 12.25
C THR A 111 2.27 -16.02 13.05
N ILE A 112 2.46 -15.77 14.36
CA ILE A 112 3.20 -16.70 15.25
C ILE A 112 2.50 -18.05 15.34
N VAL A 113 1.20 -18.05 15.58
CA VAL A 113 0.42 -19.30 15.69
C VAL A 113 0.48 -20.09 14.38
N ALA A 114 0.36 -19.42 13.24
CA ALA A 114 0.46 -20.05 11.93
C ALA A 114 1.89 -20.59 11.68
N GLY A 115 2.93 -19.84 12.02
CA GLY A 115 4.32 -20.29 11.93
C GLY A 115 4.60 -21.53 12.78
N ILE A 116 4.15 -21.54 14.04
CA ILE A 116 4.33 -22.70 14.94
C ILE A 116 3.55 -23.92 14.45
N ARG A 117 2.31 -23.73 13.95
CA ARG A 117 1.51 -24.83 13.38
C ARG A 117 2.10 -25.38 12.09
N GLY A 118 2.79 -24.54 11.32
CA GLY A 118 3.50 -24.92 10.10
C GLY A 118 4.90 -25.51 10.34
N LYS A 119 5.24 -25.89 11.58
CA LYS A 119 6.56 -26.42 11.93
C LYS A 119 6.91 -27.62 11.08
N GLY A 120 8.00 -27.53 10.33
CA GLY A 120 8.45 -28.56 9.37
C GLY A 120 8.20 -28.20 7.89
N THR A 121 7.43 -27.15 7.58
CA THR A 121 7.32 -26.63 6.21
C THR A 121 8.41 -25.59 5.92
N PRO A 122 8.87 -25.45 4.65
CA PRO A 122 9.83 -24.39 4.30
C PRO A 122 9.28 -22.99 4.65
N GLY A 123 10.06 -22.20 5.38
CA GLY A 123 9.70 -20.83 5.71
C GLY A 123 8.94 -20.61 7.04
N TRP A 124 8.55 -21.66 7.79
CA TRP A 124 7.84 -21.53 9.07
C TRP A 124 8.59 -20.65 10.09
N GLY A 125 9.92 -20.77 10.13
CA GLY A 125 10.76 -19.98 11.03
C GLY A 125 10.71 -18.49 10.70
N TRP A 126 10.78 -18.15 9.40
CA TRP A 126 10.66 -16.75 8.94
C TRP A 126 9.30 -16.15 9.27
N MET A 127 8.25 -16.94 9.13
CA MET A 127 6.89 -16.56 9.49
C MET A 127 6.77 -16.24 10.98
N THR A 128 7.35 -17.11 11.84
CA THR A 128 7.36 -16.89 13.30
C THR A 128 8.14 -15.62 13.67
N VAL A 129 9.31 -15.39 13.08
CA VAL A 129 10.12 -14.19 13.31
C VAL A 129 9.36 -12.93 12.88
N SER A 130 8.69 -12.96 11.73
CA SER A 130 7.85 -11.86 11.25
C SER A 130 6.72 -11.54 12.23
N GLY A 131 6.02 -12.54 12.76
CA GLY A 131 4.97 -12.34 13.75
C GLY A 131 5.49 -11.74 15.07
N ILE A 132 6.67 -12.17 15.54
CA ILE A 132 7.33 -11.57 16.71
C ILE A 132 7.66 -10.10 16.43
N ALA A 133 8.19 -9.79 15.24
CA ALA A 133 8.50 -8.42 14.85
C ALA A 133 7.24 -7.52 14.83
N SER A 134 6.10 -8.03 14.35
CA SER A 134 4.80 -7.32 14.38
C SER A 134 4.36 -7.00 15.81
N ILE A 135 4.49 -7.93 16.75
CA ILE A 135 4.14 -7.70 18.17
C ILE A 135 5.08 -6.68 18.80
N VAL A 136 6.40 -6.80 18.55
CA VAL A 136 7.38 -5.85 19.07
C VAL A 136 7.07 -4.44 18.58
N LEU A 137 6.74 -4.29 17.28
CA LEU A 137 6.34 -3.03 16.69
C LEU A 137 5.07 -2.49 17.37
N ALA A 138 4.05 -3.32 17.58
CA ALA A 138 2.83 -2.92 18.28
C ALA A 138 3.12 -2.40 19.71
N VAL A 139 4.00 -3.09 20.45
CA VAL A 139 4.39 -2.68 21.82
C VAL A 139 5.17 -1.36 21.81
N ILE A 140 6.05 -1.14 20.84
CA ILE A 140 6.77 0.13 20.68
C ILE A 140 5.80 1.26 20.41
N LEU A 141 4.85 1.05 19.48
CA LEU A 141 3.81 2.02 19.14
C LEU A 141 2.93 2.35 20.36
N TRP A 142 2.56 1.33 21.14
CA TRP A 142 1.78 1.51 22.39
C TRP A 142 2.49 2.39 23.39
N ARG A 143 3.79 2.16 23.62
CA ARG A 143 4.58 2.91 24.60
C ARG A 143 4.72 4.39 24.27
N GLN A 144 4.72 4.73 22.99
CA GLN A 144 4.92 6.10 22.50
C GLN A 144 3.60 6.78 22.08
N TRP A 145 2.47 6.07 22.19
CA TRP A 145 1.17 6.63 21.87
C TRP A 145 0.75 7.69 22.90
N PRO A 146 0.22 8.87 22.53
CA PRO A 146 -0.20 9.29 21.19
C PRO A 146 0.90 9.94 20.33
N ILE A 147 2.07 10.26 20.85
CA ILE A 147 3.14 10.98 20.14
C ILE A 147 3.57 10.27 18.86
N SER A 148 3.65 8.93 18.91
CA SER A 148 3.97 8.12 17.72
C SER A 148 2.96 8.30 16.57
N GLY A 149 1.71 8.66 16.90
CA GLY A 149 0.66 8.87 15.90
C GLY A 149 0.97 9.94 14.87
N GLU A 150 1.80 10.93 15.22
CA GLU A 150 2.16 12.02 14.32
C GLU A 150 3.16 11.60 13.22
N TYR A 151 3.98 10.58 13.48
CA TYR A 151 5.10 10.24 12.60
C TYR A 151 4.99 8.85 11.97
N VAL A 152 4.33 7.92 12.63
CA VAL A 152 4.33 6.49 12.24
C VAL A 152 3.70 6.28 10.87
N ILE A 153 2.56 6.91 10.59
CA ILE A 153 1.86 6.74 9.32
C ILE A 153 2.74 7.23 8.17
N GLY A 154 3.31 8.42 8.30
CA GLY A 154 4.18 8.99 7.29
C GLY A 154 5.44 8.17 7.04
N LEU A 155 6.08 7.68 8.13
CA LEU A 155 7.25 6.82 8.04
C LEU A 155 6.94 5.48 7.33
N LEU A 156 5.86 4.81 7.73
CA LEU A 156 5.46 3.53 7.13
C LEU A 156 5.12 3.68 5.65
N VAL A 157 4.40 4.74 5.30
CA VAL A 157 4.07 5.03 3.90
C VAL A 157 5.33 5.35 3.10
N GLY A 158 6.24 6.14 3.66
CA GLY A 158 7.51 6.46 3.01
C GLY A 158 8.36 5.21 2.73
N ILE A 159 8.51 4.33 3.71
CA ILE A 159 9.21 3.04 3.56
C ILE A 159 8.52 2.20 2.47
N ARG A 160 7.19 2.08 2.52
CA ARG A 160 6.42 1.32 1.52
C ARG A 160 6.61 1.88 0.11
N LEU A 161 6.58 3.20 -0.06
CA LEU A 161 6.80 3.86 -1.35
C LEU A 161 8.20 3.59 -1.90
N ILE A 162 9.25 3.59 -1.05
CA ILE A 162 10.60 3.26 -1.48
C ILE A 162 10.66 1.82 -2.02
N PHE A 163 10.13 0.84 -1.28
CA PHE A 163 10.11 -0.55 -1.74
C PHE A 163 9.26 -0.75 -2.99
N THR A 164 8.12 -0.07 -3.08
CA THR A 164 7.25 -0.12 -4.26
C THR A 164 7.95 0.49 -5.47
N GLY A 165 8.55 1.66 -5.32
CA GLY A 165 9.31 2.34 -6.37
C GLY A 165 10.51 1.51 -6.84
N TRP A 166 11.23 0.88 -5.91
CA TRP A 166 12.31 -0.05 -6.23
C TRP A 166 11.81 -1.23 -7.07
N SER A 167 10.69 -1.85 -6.66
CA SER A 167 10.10 -2.97 -7.39
C SER A 167 9.67 -2.57 -8.81
N ILE A 168 9.06 -1.41 -8.97
CA ILE A 168 8.65 -0.89 -10.28
C ILE A 168 9.87 -0.59 -11.14
N ALA A 169 10.90 0.06 -10.59
CA ALA A 169 12.13 0.35 -11.30
C ALA A 169 12.84 -0.91 -11.77
N MET A 170 12.93 -1.94 -10.91
CA MET A 170 13.53 -3.22 -11.23
C MET A 170 12.77 -3.95 -12.34
N LEU A 171 11.44 -3.95 -12.30
CA LEU A 171 10.61 -4.53 -13.37
C LEU A 171 10.77 -3.79 -14.69
N GLY A 172 10.91 -2.45 -14.66
CA GLY A 172 11.20 -1.66 -15.86
C GLY A 172 12.57 -2.02 -16.47
N MET A 173 13.61 -2.12 -15.63
CA MET A 173 14.95 -2.50 -16.10
C MET A 173 15.01 -3.93 -16.69
N LEU A 174 14.28 -4.88 -16.09
CA LEU A 174 14.19 -6.24 -16.62
C LEU A 174 13.46 -6.26 -17.97
N GLY A 175 12.44 -5.42 -18.15
CA GLY A 175 11.76 -5.26 -19.42
C GLY A 175 12.69 -4.76 -20.53
N ASP A 176 13.55 -3.77 -20.24
CA ASP A 176 14.55 -3.27 -21.19
C ASP A 176 15.55 -4.38 -21.57
N ALA A 177 16.09 -5.10 -20.58
CA ALA A 177 17.07 -6.17 -20.81
C ALA A 177 16.50 -7.33 -21.64
N THR A 178 15.21 -7.64 -21.53
CA THR A 178 14.58 -8.69 -22.34
C THR A 178 14.38 -8.26 -23.80
N VAL A 179 14.07 -6.99 -24.02
CA VAL A 179 13.94 -6.42 -25.38
C VAL A 179 15.30 -6.41 -26.07
N ASP A 180 16.36 -5.96 -25.38
CA ASP A 180 17.72 -5.95 -25.91
C ASP A 180 18.19 -7.37 -26.30
N ALA A 181 17.97 -8.35 -25.42
CA ALA A 181 18.33 -9.75 -25.70
C ALA A 181 17.57 -10.37 -26.89
N ILE A 182 16.31 -9.97 -27.11
CA ILE A 182 15.55 -10.42 -28.29
C ILE A 182 16.07 -9.75 -29.56
N GLU A 183 16.42 -8.48 -29.49
CA GLU A 183 16.96 -7.72 -30.62
C GLU A 183 18.29 -8.29 -31.07
N ASP A 184 19.21 -8.55 -30.13
CA ASP A 184 20.50 -9.19 -30.39
C ASP A 184 20.33 -10.58 -31.02
N ALA A 185 19.43 -11.41 -30.52
CA ALA A 185 19.15 -12.74 -31.08
C ALA A 185 18.55 -12.70 -32.49
N VAL A 186 17.73 -11.70 -32.81
CA VAL A 186 17.17 -11.51 -34.14
C VAL A 186 18.23 -11.03 -35.13
N GLU A 187 19.13 -10.14 -34.70
CA GLU A 187 20.23 -9.66 -35.54
C GLU A 187 21.22 -10.78 -35.86
N GLU A 188 21.60 -11.60 -34.87
CA GLU A 188 22.46 -12.76 -35.05
C GLU A 188 21.84 -13.79 -36.01
N ALA A 189 20.55 -14.04 -35.92
CA ALA A 189 19.81 -14.94 -36.82
C ALA A 189 19.74 -14.39 -38.26
N ALA A 190 19.64 -13.09 -38.45
CA ALA A 190 19.62 -12.46 -39.76
C ALA A 190 21.01 -12.51 -40.43
N ASP A 191 22.08 -12.32 -39.67
CA ASP A 191 23.46 -12.36 -40.16
C ASP A 191 23.90 -13.79 -40.53
N SER A 192 23.40 -14.77 -39.80
CA SER A 192 23.64 -16.19 -40.09
C SER A 192 22.91 -16.71 -41.34
N ALA A 193 21.89 -15.99 -41.83
CA ALA A 193 21.06 -16.34 -42.99
C ALA A 193 21.53 -15.67 -44.30
N SER A 194 22.47 -14.72 -44.22
CA SER A 194 23.06 -14.00 -45.36
C SER A 194 24.33 -14.62 -45.83
#